data_6c48d9397c5ad122e16b40b4863c9b7a
#
_entry.id   6c48d9397c5ad122e16b40b4863c9b7a
#
_cell.length_a   1.000
_cell.length_b   1.000
_cell.length_c   1.000
_cell.angle_alpha   90.00
_cell.angle_beta   90.00
_cell.angle_gamma   90.00
#
_symmetry.space_group_name_H-M   'P 1'
#
loop_
_entity.id
_entity.type
_entity.pdbx_description
1 polymer ?
#
loop_
_entity_poly.entity_id
_entity_poly.type
_entity_poly.pdbx_seq_one_letter_code
_entity_poly.pdbx_strand_id
1 'polypeptide(L)'
;KNITPRDIVTRESIRNAIIVAMSVGGSTNVMLHAPEIARAAGYSNFSEDIMSAAEFNHLSKNVIPVIVDARPFGKYSMVDIDSKGGIQVIVKDLMDAGLLNGNTLTCTSETLAEQISRLSPPDPDGEVIYSVKKPYKETGGLRVLGGNLSPEHSAILKLAGVEGGLENNVFNGRARIFDGEQSLLDTLDKTPEVFKNFDMIIVRYEGPVGGPGMPEMLDSTSRITTLCRENNIIVALMTDGRFSGGSVGLVIGHVGPEAAIGGPIALIEEGDEIIVDLNKNEINCIPLEDKNIYKQRKNSWQHTVDNNNGTHPSVGEANTRLLNKMRCSAVSAVYGAGMHPGREIFVNEPRQGSESDFKPSNKFRS
;
A
#
# COMPACT_ATOMS: atom_id res chain seq x y z
N LYS A 1 -14.57 -23.33 -23.49
CA LYS A 1 -13.14 -23.50 -23.21
C LYS A 1 -12.97 -23.69 -21.72
N ASN A 2 -12.15 -24.67 -21.30
CA ASN A 2 -11.79 -24.87 -19.89
C ASN A 2 -10.70 -23.87 -19.50
N ILE A 3 -11.08 -22.60 -19.27
CA ILE A 3 -10.17 -21.55 -18.81
C ILE A 3 -10.28 -21.45 -17.28
N THR A 4 -9.14 -21.53 -16.63
CA THR A 4 -9.03 -21.39 -15.16
C THR A 4 -8.51 -20.00 -14.80
N PRO A 5 -8.67 -19.53 -13.54
CA PRO A 5 -8.04 -18.30 -13.09
C PRO A 5 -6.52 -18.26 -13.34
N ARG A 6 -5.83 -19.39 -13.24
CA ARG A 6 -4.37 -19.48 -13.49
C ARG A 6 -3.98 -19.25 -14.95
N ASP A 7 -4.88 -19.51 -15.89
CA ASP A 7 -4.63 -19.22 -17.32
C ASP A 7 -4.73 -17.71 -17.61
N ILE A 8 -5.49 -16.98 -16.78
CA ILE A 8 -5.73 -15.54 -16.92
C ILE A 8 -4.73 -14.74 -16.08
N VAL A 9 -4.49 -15.17 -14.83
CA VAL A 9 -3.63 -14.47 -13.88
C VAL A 9 -2.17 -14.85 -14.15
N THR A 10 -1.58 -14.18 -15.12
CA THR A 10 -0.19 -14.34 -15.53
C THR A 10 0.64 -13.15 -15.08
N ARG A 11 1.97 -13.25 -15.19
CA ARG A 11 2.89 -12.14 -14.95
C ARG A 11 2.45 -10.88 -15.69
N GLU A 12 2.17 -11.02 -16.99
CA GLU A 12 1.81 -9.92 -17.88
C GLU A 12 0.46 -9.30 -17.52
N SER A 13 -0.54 -10.10 -17.14
CA SER A 13 -1.85 -9.58 -16.74
C SER A 13 -1.80 -8.85 -15.39
N ILE A 14 -1.00 -9.33 -14.43
CA ILE A 14 -0.76 -8.61 -13.17
C ILE A 14 -0.05 -7.27 -13.44
N ARG A 15 0.97 -7.25 -14.30
CA ARG A 15 1.66 -6.03 -14.72
C ARG A 15 0.71 -5.05 -15.40
N ASN A 16 -0.12 -5.51 -16.32
CA ASN A 16 -1.16 -4.69 -16.95
C ASN A 16 -2.09 -4.05 -15.91
N ALA A 17 -2.55 -4.83 -14.93
CA ALA A 17 -3.43 -4.33 -13.86
C ALA A 17 -2.75 -3.23 -13.03
N ILE A 18 -1.47 -3.41 -12.68
CA ILE A 18 -0.69 -2.42 -11.95
C ILE A 18 -0.53 -1.12 -12.76
N ILE A 19 -0.23 -1.23 -14.05
CA ILE A 19 -0.07 -0.08 -14.96
C ILE A 19 -1.38 0.69 -15.09
N VAL A 20 -2.51 -0.01 -15.26
CA VAL A 20 -3.83 0.64 -15.29
C VAL A 20 -4.12 1.34 -13.97
N ALA A 21 -3.81 0.70 -12.82
CA ALA A 21 -3.99 1.33 -11.52
C ALA A 21 -3.13 2.59 -11.35
N MET A 22 -1.88 2.59 -11.83
CA MET A 22 -1.03 3.79 -11.85
C MET A 22 -1.66 4.90 -12.69
N SER A 23 -2.15 4.56 -13.88
CA SER A 23 -2.67 5.53 -14.85
C SER A 23 -3.97 6.21 -14.43
N VAL A 24 -4.73 5.59 -13.53
CA VAL A 24 -5.97 6.18 -12.97
C VAL A 24 -5.75 6.86 -11.61
N GLY A 25 -4.51 6.94 -11.11
CA GLY A 25 -4.24 7.44 -9.77
C GLY A 25 -4.84 6.56 -8.68
N GLY A 26 -4.78 5.24 -8.86
CA GLY A 26 -5.45 4.21 -8.06
C GLY A 26 -5.02 4.12 -6.61
N SER A 27 -5.59 3.15 -5.91
CA SER A 27 -5.36 2.90 -4.48
C SER A 27 -4.01 2.21 -4.22
N THR A 28 -3.40 2.51 -3.09
CA THR A 28 -2.23 1.78 -2.56
C THR A 28 -2.53 0.29 -2.33
N ASN A 29 -3.81 -0.08 -2.14
CA ASN A 29 -4.25 -1.47 -1.97
C ASN A 29 -3.89 -2.38 -3.14
N VAL A 30 -3.71 -1.84 -4.34
CA VAL A 30 -3.24 -2.63 -5.49
C VAL A 30 -1.88 -3.25 -5.19
N MET A 31 -0.95 -2.47 -4.63
CA MET A 31 0.37 -2.96 -4.29
C MET A 31 0.38 -3.82 -3.02
N LEU A 32 -0.57 -3.63 -2.11
CA LEU A 32 -0.74 -4.50 -0.96
C LEU A 32 -1.16 -5.91 -1.38
N HIS A 33 -2.16 -6.02 -2.28
CA HIS A 33 -2.76 -7.32 -2.60
C HIS A 33 -2.16 -8.01 -3.82
N ALA A 34 -1.45 -7.29 -4.71
CA ALA A 34 -0.82 -7.88 -5.89
C ALA A 34 0.16 -9.04 -5.56
N PRO A 35 1.00 -8.96 -4.50
CA PRO A 35 1.86 -10.08 -4.09
C PRO A 35 1.08 -11.34 -3.71
N GLU A 36 -0.05 -11.19 -3.01
CA GLU A 36 -0.89 -12.33 -2.63
C GLU A 36 -1.62 -12.94 -3.83
N ILE A 37 -2.11 -12.11 -4.75
CA ILE A 37 -2.73 -12.57 -6.00
C ILE A 37 -1.70 -13.33 -6.84
N ALA A 38 -0.49 -12.82 -6.96
CA ALA A 38 0.60 -13.48 -7.68
C ALA A 38 0.96 -14.82 -7.03
N ARG A 39 1.07 -14.85 -5.69
CA ARG A 39 1.35 -16.07 -4.94
C ARG A 39 0.25 -17.13 -5.15
N ALA A 40 -1.03 -16.74 -5.09
CA ALA A 40 -2.16 -17.63 -5.35
C ALA A 40 -2.15 -18.17 -6.80
N ALA A 41 -1.61 -17.42 -7.76
CA ALA A 41 -1.40 -17.84 -9.14
C ALA A 41 -0.16 -18.75 -9.32
N GLY A 42 0.69 -18.89 -8.29
CA GLY A 42 1.86 -19.79 -8.32
C GLY A 42 3.21 -19.08 -8.45
N TYR A 43 3.25 -17.75 -8.37
CA TYR A 43 4.51 -16.98 -8.35
C TYR A 43 5.00 -16.86 -6.91
N SER A 44 6.20 -17.34 -6.62
CA SER A 44 6.74 -17.41 -5.26
C SER A 44 7.39 -16.10 -4.80
N ASN A 45 7.97 -15.35 -5.72
CA ASN A 45 8.68 -14.10 -5.44
C ASN A 45 8.14 -12.95 -6.31
N PHE A 46 7.27 -12.13 -5.74
CA PHE A 46 6.65 -11.01 -6.47
C PHE A 46 7.68 -10.05 -7.07
N SER A 47 8.75 -9.75 -6.32
CA SER A 47 9.78 -8.80 -6.77
C SER A 47 10.57 -9.30 -7.98
N GLU A 48 10.85 -10.59 -8.06
CA GLU A 48 11.59 -11.21 -9.17
C GLU A 48 10.66 -11.64 -10.30
N ASP A 49 9.51 -12.23 -9.94
CA ASP A 49 8.61 -12.84 -10.91
C ASP A 49 7.72 -11.80 -11.61
N ILE A 50 7.29 -10.75 -10.90
CA ILE A 50 6.29 -9.79 -11.39
C ILE A 50 6.89 -8.40 -11.58
N MET A 51 7.25 -7.73 -10.48
CA MET A 51 7.71 -6.34 -10.50
C MET A 51 8.49 -5.99 -9.24
N SER A 52 9.74 -5.56 -9.40
CA SER A 52 10.53 -5.04 -8.28
C SER A 52 10.08 -3.64 -7.85
N ALA A 53 10.41 -3.25 -6.62
CA ALA A 53 10.16 -1.89 -6.11
C ALA A 53 10.85 -0.81 -6.98
N ALA A 54 12.06 -1.09 -7.45
CA ALA A 54 12.81 -0.18 -8.33
C ALA A 54 12.09 -0.01 -9.68
N GLU A 55 11.61 -1.10 -10.28
CA GLU A 55 10.85 -1.06 -11.53
C GLU A 55 9.51 -0.34 -11.35
N PHE A 56 8.77 -0.63 -10.26
CA PHE A 56 7.54 0.07 -9.94
C PHE A 56 7.77 1.59 -9.86
N ASN A 57 8.79 2.01 -9.11
CA ASN A 57 9.11 3.42 -8.96
C ASN A 57 9.53 4.07 -10.28
N HIS A 58 10.30 3.35 -11.11
CA HIS A 58 10.67 3.82 -12.45
C HIS A 58 9.44 4.02 -13.33
N LEU A 59 8.55 3.03 -13.40
CA LEU A 59 7.31 3.12 -14.18
C LEU A 59 6.44 4.28 -13.70
N SER A 60 6.18 4.38 -12.40
CA SER A 60 5.34 5.43 -11.83
C SER A 60 5.92 6.84 -11.97
N LYS A 61 7.25 6.99 -11.94
CA LYS A 61 7.91 8.30 -12.01
C LYS A 61 8.17 8.78 -13.45
N ASN A 62 8.46 7.85 -14.37
CA ASN A 62 9.05 8.22 -15.65
C ASN A 62 8.28 7.71 -16.88
N VAL A 63 7.35 6.77 -16.71
CA VAL A 63 6.75 6.06 -17.85
C VAL A 63 5.24 6.15 -17.88
N ILE A 64 4.58 5.93 -16.74
CA ILE A 64 3.12 5.84 -16.67
C ILE A 64 2.53 7.15 -16.17
N PRO A 65 1.88 7.94 -17.02
CA PRO A 65 1.20 9.17 -16.61
C PRO A 65 -0.14 8.86 -15.94
N VAL A 66 -0.69 9.84 -15.23
CA VAL A 66 -2.09 9.81 -14.80
C VAL A 66 -2.94 10.41 -15.93
N ILE A 67 -3.86 9.61 -16.46
CA ILE A 67 -4.71 9.99 -17.59
C ILE A 67 -6.19 10.15 -17.23
N VAL A 68 -6.53 10.18 -15.93
CA VAL A 68 -7.91 10.36 -15.48
C VAL A 68 -7.97 11.45 -14.42
N ASP A 69 -8.87 12.42 -14.60
CA ASP A 69 -9.16 13.46 -13.61
C ASP A 69 -10.24 13.00 -12.63
N ALA A 70 -9.88 12.00 -11.79
CA ALA A 70 -10.82 11.32 -10.89
C ALA A 70 -10.69 11.75 -9.42
N ARG A 71 -11.82 11.82 -8.74
CA ARG A 71 -11.86 11.96 -7.27
C ARG A 71 -11.11 10.80 -6.59
N PRO A 72 -10.49 11.06 -5.42
CA PRO A 72 -10.63 12.24 -4.56
C PRO A 72 -9.76 13.44 -4.95
N PHE A 73 -8.82 13.31 -5.85
CA PHE A 73 -7.84 14.34 -6.20
C PHE A 73 -8.19 15.12 -7.45
N GLY A 74 -9.08 14.58 -8.25
CA GLY A 74 -9.63 15.19 -9.43
C GLY A 74 -11.07 15.62 -9.23
N LYS A 75 -11.67 16.06 -10.33
CA LYS A 75 -13.02 16.67 -10.35
C LYS A 75 -14.13 15.62 -10.51
N TYR A 76 -13.89 14.57 -11.28
CA TYR A 76 -14.91 13.65 -11.77
C TYR A 76 -15.08 12.39 -10.92
N SER A 77 -16.29 11.83 -10.94
CA SER A 77 -16.64 10.58 -10.27
C SER A 77 -16.42 9.37 -11.21
N MET A 78 -16.51 8.15 -10.68
CA MET A 78 -16.48 6.94 -11.50
C MET A 78 -17.65 6.86 -12.49
N VAL A 79 -18.81 7.47 -12.15
CA VAL A 79 -19.97 7.55 -13.07
C VAL A 79 -19.65 8.43 -14.26
N ASP A 80 -18.94 9.53 -14.05
CA ASP A 80 -18.49 10.40 -15.15
C ASP A 80 -17.54 9.67 -16.09
N ILE A 81 -16.59 8.91 -15.53
CA ILE A 81 -15.65 8.08 -16.31
C ILE A 81 -16.41 7.03 -17.12
N ASP A 82 -17.38 6.33 -16.52
CA ASP A 82 -18.21 5.33 -17.20
C ASP A 82 -18.98 5.96 -18.37
N SER A 83 -19.55 7.16 -18.18
CA SER A 83 -20.26 7.90 -19.23
C SER A 83 -19.42 8.26 -20.46
N LYS A 84 -18.09 8.26 -20.30
CA LYS A 84 -17.10 8.54 -21.36
C LYS A 84 -16.56 7.26 -22.02
N GLY A 85 -17.14 6.10 -21.72
CA GLY A 85 -16.75 4.79 -22.22
C GLY A 85 -15.96 3.94 -21.23
N GLY A 86 -15.68 4.46 -20.03
CA GLY A 86 -15.16 3.69 -18.91
C GLY A 86 -13.71 3.22 -19.05
N ILE A 87 -13.41 2.16 -18.32
CA ILE A 87 -12.05 1.58 -18.26
C ILE A 87 -11.53 1.10 -19.61
N GLN A 88 -12.41 0.76 -20.53
CA GLN A 88 -12.03 0.26 -21.87
C GLN A 88 -11.33 1.34 -22.69
N VAL A 89 -11.72 2.61 -22.53
CA VAL A 89 -11.04 3.77 -23.17
C VAL A 89 -9.61 3.89 -22.64
N ILE A 90 -9.45 3.78 -21.32
CA ILE A 90 -8.15 3.84 -20.66
C ILE A 90 -7.24 2.69 -21.12
N VAL A 91 -7.77 1.48 -21.12
CA VAL A 91 -7.02 0.28 -21.58
C VAL A 91 -6.63 0.39 -23.04
N LYS A 92 -7.54 0.87 -23.91
CA LYS A 92 -7.24 1.10 -25.33
C LYS A 92 -6.07 2.08 -25.49
N ASP A 93 -6.15 3.25 -24.87
CA ASP A 93 -5.15 4.31 -25.05
C ASP A 93 -3.77 3.89 -24.50
N LEU A 94 -3.73 3.21 -23.35
CA LEU A 94 -2.50 2.62 -22.81
C LEU A 94 -1.92 1.53 -23.72
N MET A 95 -2.76 0.70 -24.33
CA MET A 95 -2.33 -0.36 -25.23
C MET A 95 -1.84 0.22 -26.56
N ASP A 96 -2.51 1.22 -27.11
CA ASP A 96 -2.11 1.95 -28.32
C ASP A 96 -0.77 2.70 -28.11
N ALA A 97 -0.49 3.12 -26.87
CA ALA A 97 0.79 3.70 -26.47
C ALA A 97 1.90 2.64 -26.22
N GLY A 98 1.59 1.35 -26.35
CA GLY A 98 2.55 0.26 -26.10
C GLY A 98 2.86 0.01 -24.62
N LEU A 99 2.04 0.51 -23.70
CA LEU A 99 2.24 0.38 -22.25
C LEU A 99 1.59 -0.88 -21.68
N LEU A 100 0.64 -1.50 -22.37
CA LEU A 100 0.00 -2.76 -21.96
C LEU A 100 0.28 -3.88 -22.97
N ASN A 101 0.39 -5.09 -22.44
CA ASN A 101 0.48 -6.31 -23.27
C ASN A 101 -0.93 -6.76 -23.69
N GLY A 102 -1.27 -6.53 -24.96
CA GLY A 102 -2.56 -6.92 -25.54
C GLY A 102 -2.78 -8.43 -25.70
N ASN A 103 -1.73 -9.25 -25.59
CA ASN A 103 -1.81 -10.70 -25.78
C ASN A 103 -2.26 -11.46 -24.51
N THR A 104 -2.51 -10.76 -23.40
CA THR A 104 -2.99 -11.39 -22.16
C THR A 104 -4.41 -11.92 -22.34
N LEU A 105 -4.65 -13.16 -21.87
CA LEU A 105 -5.97 -13.79 -21.94
C LEU A 105 -6.94 -13.12 -20.93
N THR A 106 -8.19 -12.93 -21.36
CA THR A 106 -9.26 -12.42 -20.52
C THR A 106 -10.27 -13.51 -20.14
N CYS A 107 -11.18 -13.22 -19.21
CA CYS A 107 -12.25 -14.15 -18.80
C CYS A 107 -13.26 -14.44 -19.92
N THR A 108 -13.29 -13.65 -21.00
CA THR A 108 -14.13 -13.90 -22.19
C THR A 108 -13.52 -14.89 -23.16
N SER A 109 -12.35 -15.43 -22.85
CA SER A 109 -11.56 -16.32 -23.74
C SER A 109 -10.97 -15.63 -24.97
N GLU A 110 -10.97 -14.33 -24.98
CA GLU A 110 -10.30 -13.46 -25.94
C GLU A 110 -9.01 -12.93 -25.34
N THR A 111 -8.07 -12.53 -26.16
CA THR A 111 -6.96 -11.68 -25.70
C THR A 111 -7.48 -10.28 -25.37
N LEU A 112 -6.74 -9.52 -24.60
CA LEU A 112 -7.09 -8.14 -24.26
C LEU A 112 -7.26 -7.29 -25.53
N ALA A 113 -6.37 -7.48 -26.52
CA ALA A 113 -6.43 -6.77 -27.80
C ALA A 113 -7.70 -7.13 -28.60
N GLU A 114 -8.05 -8.42 -28.69
CA GLU A 114 -9.27 -8.87 -29.37
C GLU A 114 -10.52 -8.32 -28.68
N GLN A 115 -10.55 -8.35 -27.34
CA GLN A 115 -11.67 -7.83 -26.56
C GLN A 115 -11.86 -6.32 -26.78
N ILE A 116 -10.78 -5.52 -26.72
CA ILE A 116 -10.84 -4.07 -26.95
C ILE A 116 -11.22 -3.76 -28.39
N SER A 117 -10.70 -4.51 -29.38
CA SER A 117 -11.09 -4.36 -30.80
C SER A 117 -12.58 -4.61 -31.00
N ARG A 118 -13.13 -5.65 -30.38
CA ARG A 118 -14.56 -5.99 -30.46
C ARG A 118 -15.45 -4.96 -29.79
N LEU A 119 -15.03 -4.44 -28.63
CA LEU A 119 -15.78 -3.42 -27.86
C LEU A 119 -15.73 -2.05 -28.54
N SER A 120 -14.69 -1.78 -29.33
CA SER A 120 -14.49 -0.54 -30.07
C SER A 120 -14.76 0.73 -29.24
N PRO A 121 -14.10 0.90 -28.07
CA PRO A 121 -14.33 2.06 -27.22
C PRO A 121 -13.91 3.35 -27.93
N PRO A 122 -14.56 4.50 -27.63
CA PRO A 122 -14.17 5.78 -28.19
C PRO A 122 -12.74 6.18 -27.79
N ASP A 123 -12.22 7.22 -28.42
CA ASP A 123 -10.98 7.85 -28.00
C ASP A 123 -11.19 8.68 -26.71
N PRO A 124 -10.13 8.95 -25.92
CA PRO A 124 -10.19 9.84 -24.77
C PRO A 124 -10.81 11.20 -25.10
N ASP A 125 -11.72 11.68 -24.24
CA ASP A 125 -12.44 12.96 -24.47
C ASP A 125 -11.59 14.21 -24.16
N GLY A 126 -10.45 14.03 -23.48
CA GLY A 126 -9.53 15.12 -23.12
C GLY A 126 -10.01 16.02 -21.97
N GLU A 127 -11.08 15.62 -21.28
CA GLU A 127 -11.65 16.34 -20.14
C GLU A 127 -11.75 15.45 -18.89
N VAL A 128 -12.38 14.30 -19.00
CA VAL A 128 -12.51 13.28 -17.93
C VAL A 128 -11.41 12.23 -18.06
N ILE A 129 -11.25 11.74 -19.30
CA ILE A 129 -10.21 10.78 -19.67
C ILE A 129 -9.27 11.46 -20.67
N TYR A 130 -8.03 11.63 -20.26
CA TYR A 130 -6.96 12.21 -21.07
C TYR A 130 -6.22 11.11 -21.85
N SER A 131 -5.50 11.48 -22.89
CA SER A 131 -4.65 10.52 -23.60
C SER A 131 -3.25 10.45 -22.96
N VAL A 132 -2.56 9.33 -23.15
CA VAL A 132 -1.14 9.16 -22.77
C VAL A 132 -0.25 10.25 -23.41
N LYS A 133 -0.59 10.71 -24.61
CA LYS A 133 0.15 11.76 -25.33
C LYS A 133 -0.06 13.16 -24.73
N LYS A 134 -1.16 13.38 -24.04
CA LYS A 134 -1.50 14.64 -23.35
C LYS A 134 -2.17 14.32 -22.02
N PRO A 135 -1.41 13.87 -21.01
CA PRO A 135 -1.97 13.33 -19.79
C PRO A 135 -2.49 14.43 -18.85
N TYR A 136 -3.33 14.02 -17.90
CA TYR A 136 -3.76 14.86 -16.78
C TYR A 136 -2.57 15.25 -15.87
N LYS A 137 -1.68 14.25 -15.59
CA LYS A 137 -0.38 14.47 -14.91
C LYS A 137 0.69 13.63 -15.57
N GLU A 138 1.86 14.20 -15.76
CA GLU A 138 3.01 13.55 -16.41
C GLU A 138 3.54 12.33 -15.64
N THR A 139 3.34 12.30 -14.32
CA THR A 139 3.87 11.25 -13.45
C THR A 139 2.79 10.64 -12.57
N GLY A 140 2.92 9.35 -12.29
CA GLY A 140 2.10 8.64 -11.31
C GLY A 140 2.36 9.12 -9.88
N GLY A 141 1.34 8.97 -9.02
CA GLY A 141 1.36 9.45 -7.64
C GLY A 141 1.76 8.40 -6.61
N LEU A 142 2.11 7.18 -7.02
CA LEU A 142 2.47 6.10 -6.10
C LEU A 142 3.98 5.87 -6.07
N ARG A 143 4.53 5.59 -4.87
CA ARG A 143 5.92 5.19 -4.66
C ARG A 143 6.01 4.06 -3.67
N VAL A 144 6.87 3.10 -3.96
CA VAL A 144 7.29 2.07 -3.00
C VAL A 144 8.50 2.60 -2.26
N LEU A 145 8.44 2.62 -0.94
CA LEU A 145 9.51 3.11 -0.09
C LEU A 145 10.26 1.95 0.58
N GLY A 146 11.59 2.08 0.60
CA GLY A 146 12.50 1.26 1.40
C GLY A 146 12.96 2.01 2.67
N GLY A 147 14.17 1.70 3.14
CA GLY A 147 14.77 2.33 4.31
C GLY A 147 14.60 1.53 5.59
N ASN A 148 15.06 2.09 6.73
CA ASN A 148 15.08 1.33 7.99
C ASN A 148 13.70 1.07 8.58
N LEU A 149 12.67 1.81 8.18
CA LEU A 149 11.28 1.57 8.56
C LEU A 149 10.56 0.58 7.63
N SER A 150 11.05 0.37 6.42
CA SER A 150 10.48 -0.56 5.44
C SER A 150 11.60 -1.33 4.71
N PRO A 151 12.37 -2.17 5.42
CA PRO A 151 13.50 -2.89 4.85
C PRO A 151 13.12 -3.84 3.72
N GLU A 152 11.87 -4.31 3.70
CA GLU A 152 11.33 -5.22 2.69
C GLU A 152 10.59 -4.48 1.54
N HIS A 153 10.70 -3.16 1.47
CA HIS A 153 10.03 -2.34 0.45
C HIS A 153 8.51 -2.56 0.34
N SER A 154 7.82 -2.62 1.48
CA SER A 154 6.36 -2.79 1.54
C SER A 154 5.61 -1.47 1.71
N ALA A 155 6.26 -0.43 2.23
CA ALA A 155 5.63 0.86 2.44
C ALA A 155 5.26 1.53 1.11
N ILE A 156 4.01 1.95 0.99
CA ILE A 156 3.49 2.62 -0.19
C ILE A 156 3.12 4.05 0.15
N LEU A 157 3.80 4.97 -0.50
CA LEU A 157 3.48 6.39 -0.45
C LEU A 157 2.51 6.76 -1.57
N LYS A 158 1.50 7.55 -1.23
CA LYS A 158 0.62 8.22 -2.18
C LYS A 158 0.92 9.73 -2.18
N LEU A 159 1.36 10.24 -3.33
CA LEU A 159 1.74 11.65 -3.54
C LEU A 159 0.58 12.53 -4.03
N ALA A 160 -0.63 12.08 -3.93
CA ALA A 160 -1.76 12.81 -4.47
C ALA A 160 -2.14 13.97 -3.53
N GLY A 161 -2.05 15.20 -4.03
CA GLY A 161 -2.41 16.40 -3.28
C GLY A 161 -1.36 16.88 -2.26
N VAL A 162 -0.11 16.47 -2.39
CA VAL A 162 0.99 17.02 -1.57
C VAL A 162 1.31 18.42 -2.07
N GLU A 163 0.57 19.42 -1.55
CA GLU A 163 0.88 20.83 -1.70
C GLU A 163 1.59 21.29 -0.43
N GLY A 164 2.92 21.35 -0.47
CA GLY A 164 3.75 21.81 0.65
C GLY A 164 4.33 20.70 1.53
N GLY A 165 5.23 21.07 2.43
CA GLY A 165 5.89 20.17 3.39
C GLY A 165 7.08 19.38 2.85
N LEU A 166 7.34 19.42 1.54
CA LEU A 166 8.54 18.83 0.93
C LEU A 166 9.57 19.92 0.63
N GLU A 167 10.73 19.80 1.23
CA GLU A 167 11.89 20.59 0.84
C GLU A 167 12.86 19.72 0.03
N ASN A 168 13.11 20.09 -1.23
CA ASN A 168 13.93 19.30 -2.15
C ASN A 168 13.49 17.82 -2.29
N ASN A 169 12.18 17.55 -2.28
CA ASN A 169 11.57 16.23 -2.27
C ASN A 169 11.85 15.41 -0.99
N VAL A 170 12.15 16.07 0.11
CA VAL A 170 12.36 15.45 1.42
C VAL A 170 11.34 16.03 2.41
N PHE A 171 10.66 15.16 3.14
CA PHE A 171 9.88 15.52 4.33
C PHE A 171 10.68 15.14 5.57
N ASN A 172 10.86 16.09 6.46
CA ASN A 172 11.44 15.87 7.78
C ASN A 172 10.39 16.18 8.84
N GLY A 173 10.01 15.18 9.63
CA GLY A 173 8.96 15.31 10.63
C GLY A 173 9.32 14.69 11.96
N ARG A 174 8.54 15.05 12.99
CA ARG A 174 8.64 14.44 14.31
C ARG A 174 7.52 13.43 14.53
N ALA A 175 7.89 12.25 15.00
CA ALA A 175 6.94 11.17 15.29
C ALA A 175 5.93 11.59 16.36
N ARG A 176 4.65 11.41 16.04
CA ARG A 176 3.54 11.47 16.99
C ARG A 176 2.79 10.16 16.92
N ILE A 177 2.81 9.38 17.98
CA ILE A 177 2.51 7.96 17.98
C ILE A 177 1.13 7.68 18.54
N PHE A 178 0.39 6.84 17.84
CA PHE A 178 -0.92 6.33 18.27
C PHE A 178 -0.96 4.81 18.08
N ASP A 179 -1.19 4.09 19.16
CA ASP A 179 -1.40 2.66 19.12
C ASP A 179 -2.89 2.38 18.88
N GLY A 180 -3.23 2.13 17.61
CA GLY A 180 -4.59 1.99 17.11
C GLY A 180 -5.26 3.30 16.70
N GLU A 181 -6.19 3.22 15.72
CA GLU A 181 -6.94 4.38 15.22
C GLU A 181 -7.74 5.09 16.31
N GLN A 182 -8.32 4.34 17.24
CA GLN A 182 -9.14 4.90 18.32
C GLN A 182 -8.35 5.88 19.19
N SER A 183 -7.07 5.58 19.48
CA SER A 183 -6.19 6.48 20.22
C SER A 183 -5.99 7.83 19.51
N LEU A 184 -5.86 7.81 18.19
CA LEU A 184 -5.78 9.02 17.37
C LEU A 184 -7.10 9.79 17.40
N LEU A 185 -8.24 9.12 17.21
CA LEU A 185 -9.57 9.75 17.23
C LEU A 185 -9.86 10.40 18.59
N ASP A 186 -9.56 9.71 19.67
CA ASP A 186 -9.71 10.24 21.04
C ASP A 186 -8.89 11.51 21.27
N THR A 187 -7.68 11.56 20.71
CA THR A 187 -6.82 12.76 20.81
C THR A 187 -7.35 13.90 19.96
N LEU A 188 -7.84 13.61 18.76
CA LEU A 188 -8.49 14.62 17.90
C LEU A 188 -9.73 15.23 18.55
N ASP A 189 -10.47 14.44 19.35
CA ASP A 189 -11.65 14.93 20.07
C ASP A 189 -11.32 15.74 21.33
N LYS A 190 -10.27 15.35 22.06
CA LYS A 190 -10.01 15.88 23.41
C LYS A 190 -8.95 16.97 23.42
N THR A 191 -7.93 16.87 22.59
CA THR A 191 -6.72 17.70 22.61
C THR A 191 -6.15 17.95 21.22
N PRO A 192 -6.95 18.49 20.24
CA PRO A 192 -6.50 18.68 18.87
C PRO A 192 -5.30 19.65 18.75
N GLU A 193 -5.07 20.49 19.75
CA GLU A 193 -3.96 21.46 19.83
C GLU A 193 -2.58 20.82 19.98
N VAL A 194 -2.51 19.50 20.24
CA VAL A 194 -1.22 18.80 20.34
C VAL A 194 -0.57 18.62 18.97
N PHE A 195 -1.35 18.58 17.90
CA PHE A 195 -0.82 18.43 16.54
C PHE A 195 -0.10 19.71 16.09
N LYS A 196 1.11 19.54 15.58
CA LYS A 196 1.99 20.64 15.17
C LYS A 196 2.37 20.52 13.70
N ASN A 197 2.85 21.62 13.15
CA ASN A 197 3.40 21.64 11.81
C ASN A 197 4.58 20.67 11.70
N PHE A 198 4.61 19.88 10.63
CA PHE A 198 5.58 18.81 10.37
C PHE A 198 5.54 17.63 11.34
N ASP A 199 4.42 17.39 12.04
CA ASP A 199 4.24 16.11 12.72
C ASP A 199 4.13 14.98 11.68
N MET A 200 4.83 13.87 11.94
CA MET A 200 4.58 12.57 11.32
C MET A 200 3.65 11.79 12.24
N ILE A 201 2.36 11.77 11.93
CA ILE A 201 1.34 11.04 12.69
C ILE A 201 1.45 9.57 12.33
N ILE A 202 1.75 8.73 13.33
CA ILE A 202 2.02 7.30 13.16
C ILE A 202 0.95 6.49 13.87
N VAL A 203 0.15 5.74 13.11
CA VAL A 203 -0.84 4.81 13.67
C VAL A 203 -0.32 3.39 13.51
N ARG A 204 -0.14 2.69 14.64
CA ARG A 204 0.47 1.37 14.74
C ARG A 204 -0.53 0.31 15.16
N TYR A 205 -0.16 -0.97 14.96
CA TYR A 205 -0.96 -2.16 15.32
C TYR A 205 -2.26 -2.31 14.52
N GLU A 206 -2.37 -1.62 13.38
CA GLU A 206 -3.47 -1.71 12.43
C GLU A 206 -3.14 -2.60 11.19
N GLY A 207 -1.93 -3.15 11.16
CA GLY A 207 -1.52 -4.11 10.14
C GLY A 207 -2.26 -5.45 10.23
N PRO A 208 -2.04 -6.39 9.29
CA PRO A 208 -2.84 -7.62 9.16
C PRO A 208 -2.91 -8.46 10.42
N VAL A 209 -1.82 -8.53 11.17
CA VAL A 209 -1.73 -9.32 12.41
C VAL A 209 -2.31 -8.55 13.60
N GLY A 210 -2.11 -7.23 13.67
CA GLY A 210 -2.62 -6.36 14.74
C GLY A 210 -4.11 -6.11 14.62
N GLY A 211 -4.54 -5.62 13.46
CA GLY A 211 -5.92 -5.30 13.09
C GLY A 211 -6.50 -6.34 12.13
N PRO A 212 -7.17 -7.40 12.59
CA PRO A 212 -7.69 -8.46 11.73
C PRO A 212 -8.64 -7.90 10.66
N GLY A 213 -8.37 -8.25 9.39
CA GLY A 213 -9.07 -7.70 8.24
C GLY A 213 -8.52 -6.38 7.74
N MET A 214 -7.58 -5.78 8.46
CA MET A 214 -6.87 -4.56 8.07
C MET A 214 -7.83 -3.46 7.60
N PRO A 215 -8.74 -2.95 8.47
CA PRO A 215 -9.76 -1.98 8.10
C PRO A 215 -9.13 -0.70 7.55
N GLU A 216 -9.80 -0.06 6.61
CA GLU A 216 -9.37 1.25 6.11
C GLU A 216 -9.75 2.35 7.10
N MET A 217 -8.76 3.13 7.51
CA MET A 217 -8.93 4.27 8.40
C MET A 217 -9.40 5.49 7.60
N LEU A 218 -10.70 5.76 7.61
CA LEU A 218 -11.32 6.87 6.89
C LEU A 218 -11.58 8.09 7.80
N ASP A 219 -12.09 7.86 9.00
CA ASP A 219 -12.51 8.94 9.91
C ASP A 219 -11.32 9.76 10.38
N SER A 220 -10.26 9.10 10.84
CA SER A 220 -9.01 9.74 11.24
C SER A 220 -8.41 10.62 10.13
N THR A 221 -8.35 10.10 8.89
CA THR A 221 -7.78 10.87 7.77
C THR A 221 -8.63 12.08 7.38
N SER A 222 -9.95 11.96 7.43
CA SER A 222 -10.88 13.07 7.16
C SER A 222 -10.75 14.18 8.20
N ARG A 223 -10.67 13.81 9.48
CA ARG A 223 -10.50 14.75 10.60
C ARG A 223 -9.13 15.43 10.57
N ILE A 224 -8.05 14.71 10.33
CA ILE A 224 -6.71 15.29 10.16
C ILE A 224 -6.70 16.29 9.00
N THR A 225 -7.31 15.94 7.88
CA THR A 225 -7.41 16.86 6.73
C THR A 225 -8.12 18.16 7.10
N THR A 226 -9.21 18.07 7.87
CA THR A 226 -9.96 19.22 8.36
C THR A 226 -9.12 20.06 9.33
N LEU A 227 -8.50 19.41 10.32
CA LEU A 227 -7.61 20.04 11.29
C LEU A 227 -6.46 20.81 10.61
N CYS A 228 -5.83 20.20 9.60
CA CYS A 228 -4.74 20.83 8.86
C CYS A 228 -5.19 22.09 8.14
N ARG A 229 -6.37 22.06 7.51
CA ARG A 229 -6.94 23.24 6.83
C ARG A 229 -7.30 24.37 7.80
N GLU A 230 -7.93 24.04 8.92
CA GLU A 230 -8.38 25.03 9.92
C GLU A 230 -7.20 25.70 10.62
N ASN A 231 -6.12 24.99 10.88
CA ASN A 231 -4.96 25.48 11.62
C ASN A 231 -3.78 25.89 10.72
N ASN A 232 -3.91 25.72 9.40
CA ASN A 232 -2.84 25.97 8.41
C ASN A 232 -1.54 25.26 8.77
N ILE A 233 -1.64 23.97 9.13
CA ILE A 233 -0.51 23.11 9.42
C ILE A 233 -0.37 22.02 8.37
N ILE A 234 0.85 21.54 8.19
CA ILE A 234 1.19 20.43 7.30
C ILE A 234 1.63 19.26 8.17
N VAL A 235 0.99 18.11 8.00
CA VAL A 235 1.40 16.86 8.66
C VAL A 235 1.51 15.73 7.64
N ALA A 236 2.26 14.70 8.00
CA ALA A 236 2.30 13.45 7.25
C ALA A 236 1.66 12.33 8.05
N LEU A 237 1.12 11.33 7.35
CA LEU A 237 0.47 10.17 7.95
C LEU A 237 1.22 8.90 7.59
N MET A 238 1.48 8.04 8.59
CA MET A 238 2.12 6.75 8.42
C MET A 238 1.39 5.67 9.22
N THR A 239 1.26 4.46 8.64
CA THR A 239 0.64 3.31 9.33
C THR A 239 1.18 1.98 8.79
N ASP A 240 1.21 0.97 9.66
CA ASP A 240 1.38 -0.43 9.26
C ASP A 240 0.09 -1.06 8.73
N GLY A 241 -1.05 -0.39 8.96
CA GLY A 241 -2.34 -0.67 8.35
C GLY A 241 -2.53 0.04 7.01
N ARG A 242 -3.74 0.53 6.74
CA ARG A 242 -4.06 1.26 5.52
C ARG A 242 -4.99 2.43 5.78
N PHE A 243 -4.72 3.52 5.10
CA PHE A 243 -5.63 4.66 5.04
C PHE A 243 -6.57 4.54 3.84
N SER A 244 -7.74 5.17 3.95
CA SER A 244 -8.69 5.25 2.85
C SER A 244 -8.07 5.88 1.61
N GLY A 245 -8.51 5.46 0.42
CA GLY A 245 -8.12 6.05 -0.86
C GLY A 245 -8.39 7.55 -0.97
N GLY A 246 -9.30 8.09 -0.14
CA GLY A 246 -9.65 9.52 -0.06
C GLY A 246 -8.69 10.39 0.76
N SER A 247 -7.65 9.82 1.38
CA SER A 247 -6.71 10.58 2.19
C SER A 247 -5.89 11.57 1.37
N VAL A 248 -5.72 12.78 1.88
CA VAL A 248 -4.99 13.90 1.24
C VAL A 248 -3.69 14.16 2.01
N GLY A 249 -2.65 14.57 1.29
CA GLY A 249 -1.35 14.88 1.86
C GLY A 249 -0.31 13.77 1.64
N LEU A 250 0.77 13.79 2.42
CA LEU A 250 1.80 12.76 2.40
C LEU A 250 1.32 11.59 3.25
N VAL A 251 0.86 10.53 2.60
CA VAL A 251 0.23 9.38 3.25
C VAL A 251 0.99 8.11 2.90
N ILE A 252 1.48 7.42 3.94
CA ILE A 252 2.28 6.20 3.82
C ILE A 252 1.54 5.06 4.52
N GLY A 253 1.13 4.06 3.75
CA GLY A 253 0.50 2.84 4.25
C GLY A 253 1.38 1.62 4.14
N HIS A 254 0.93 0.52 4.75
CA HIS A 254 1.52 -0.80 4.63
C HIS A 254 2.99 -0.88 5.08
N VAL A 255 3.39 -0.02 6.04
CA VAL A 255 4.75 -0.03 6.58
C VAL A 255 5.01 -1.36 7.26
N GLY A 256 5.93 -2.11 6.70
CA GLY A 256 6.21 -3.46 7.16
C GLY A 256 7.71 -3.81 7.21
N PRO A 257 8.06 -4.78 8.05
CA PRO A 257 7.17 -5.59 8.92
C PRO A 257 6.37 -4.75 9.92
N GLU A 258 5.10 -5.13 10.15
CA GLU A 258 4.16 -4.36 10.97
C GLU A 258 4.49 -4.42 12.48
N ALA A 259 3.92 -3.47 13.26
CA ALA A 259 4.19 -3.34 14.69
C ALA A 259 3.81 -4.59 15.51
N ALA A 260 2.71 -5.26 15.16
CA ALA A 260 2.22 -6.43 15.89
C ALA A 260 3.19 -7.63 15.87
N ILE A 261 4.10 -7.68 14.91
CA ILE A 261 5.17 -8.69 14.82
C ILE A 261 6.55 -8.11 15.17
N GLY A 262 6.58 -6.91 15.76
CA GLY A 262 7.80 -6.25 16.18
C GLY A 262 8.64 -5.69 15.05
N GLY A 263 8.02 -5.28 13.96
CA GLY A 263 8.67 -4.54 12.89
C GLY A 263 9.22 -3.19 13.34
N PRO A 264 10.06 -2.53 12.54
CA PRO A 264 10.72 -1.27 12.92
C PRO A 264 9.75 -0.17 13.35
N ILE A 265 8.56 -0.10 12.78
CA ILE A 265 7.52 0.88 13.15
C ILE A 265 7.10 0.76 14.62
N ALA A 266 7.16 -0.45 15.22
CA ALA A 266 6.89 -0.67 16.64
C ALA A 266 7.93 -0.02 17.56
N LEU A 267 9.12 0.26 17.04
CA LEU A 267 10.29 0.71 17.79
C LEU A 267 10.46 2.24 17.78
N ILE A 268 9.59 2.95 17.06
CA ILE A 268 9.58 4.42 17.03
C ILE A 268 9.06 4.92 18.36
N GLU A 269 9.71 5.95 18.92
CA GLU A 269 9.28 6.63 20.13
C GLU A 269 8.78 8.05 19.82
N GLU A 270 7.95 8.60 20.72
CA GLU A 270 7.39 9.93 20.58
C GLU A 270 8.49 10.98 20.38
N GLY A 271 8.36 11.82 19.37
CA GLY A 271 9.33 12.88 19.05
C GLY A 271 10.55 12.43 18.22
N ASP A 272 10.68 11.15 17.87
CA ASP A 272 11.74 10.68 16.97
C ASP A 272 11.69 11.43 15.64
N GLU A 273 12.85 11.70 15.08
CA GLU A 273 12.98 12.29 13.74
C GLU A 273 12.74 11.25 12.65
N ILE A 274 11.77 11.54 11.77
CA ILE A 274 11.40 10.70 10.63
C ILE A 274 11.69 11.45 9.33
N ILE A 275 12.45 10.83 8.45
CA ILE A 275 12.79 11.38 7.13
C ILE A 275 12.15 10.52 6.04
N VAL A 276 11.38 11.18 5.15
CA VAL A 276 10.90 10.58 3.89
C VAL A 276 11.63 11.23 2.74
N ASP A 277 12.54 10.51 2.10
CA ASP A 277 13.35 10.98 0.97
C ASP A 277 12.80 10.41 -0.35
N LEU A 278 12.10 11.24 -1.12
CA LEU A 278 11.54 10.85 -2.41
C LEU A 278 12.57 10.73 -3.53
N ASN A 279 13.76 11.26 -3.34
CA ASN A 279 14.84 11.10 -4.30
C ASN A 279 15.43 9.69 -4.23
N LYS A 280 15.50 9.14 -3.00
CA LYS A 280 15.97 7.78 -2.72
C LYS A 280 14.85 6.76 -2.67
N ASN A 281 13.59 7.20 -2.53
CA ASN A 281 12.42 6.39 -2.19
C ASN A 281 12.62 5.62 -0.87
N GLU A 282 12.98 6.34 0.17
CA GLU A 282 13.26 5.79 1.50
C GLU A 282 12.46 6.48 2.58
N ILE A 283 12.17 5.72 3.64
CA ILE A 283 11.61 6.21 4.90
C ILE A 283 12.48 5.71 6.05
N ASN A 284 12.99 6.64 6.84
CA ASN A 284 13.93 6.34 7.90
C ASN A 284 13.54 7.03 9.21
N CYS A 285 13.68 6.31 10.32
CA CYS A 285 13.70 6.84 11.67
C CYS A 285 15.16 7.01 12.07
N ILE A 286 15.61 8.25 12.31
CA ILE A 286 17.02 8.57 12.51
C ILE A 286 17.59 7.88 13.76
N PRO A 287 16.92 7.87 14.94
CA PRO A 287 17.42 7.13 16.09
C PRO A 287 17.64 5.63 15.84
N LEU A 288 16.85 5.00 14.96
CA LEU A 288 16.97 3.56 14.65
C LEU A 288 18.14 3.22 13.70
N GLU A 289 18.86 4.20 13.19
CA GLU A 289 20.14 4.00 12.48
C GLU A 289 21.25 3.53 13.44
N ASP A 290 21.18 3.91 14.71
CA ASP A 290 22.05 3.38 15.74
C ASP A 290 21.60 1.94 16.13
N LYS A 291 22.48 0.97 15.83
CA LYS A 291 22.23 -0.45 16.12
C LYS A 291 22.02 -0.75 17.61
N ASN A 292 22.58 0.04 18.51
CA ASN A 292 22.39 -0.16 19.94
C ASN A 292 21.01 0.32 20.38
N ILE A 293 20.56 1.47 19.88
CA ILE A 293 19.21 1.99 20.11
C ILE A 293 18.19 1.02 19.53
N TYR A 294 18.39 0.59 18.28
CA TYR A 294 17.51 -0.41 17.64
C TYR A 294 17.40 -1.67 18.50
N LYS A 295 18.54 -2.25 18.91
CA LYS A 295 18.57 -3.47 19.73
C LYS A 295 17.92 -3.26 21.10
N GLN A 296 18.18 -2.15 21.75
CA GLN A 296 17.56 -1.81 23.04
C GLN A 296 16.05 -1.74 22.94
N ARG A 297 15.51 -0.97 21.97
CA ARG A 297 14.07 -0.82 21.75
C ARG A 297 13.42 -2.15 21.34
N LYS A 298 14.08 -2.94 20.50
CA LYS A 298 13.61 -4.28 20.11
C LYS A 298 13.53 -5.23 21.30
N ASN A 299 14.53 -5.22 22.19
CA ASN A 299 14.50 -6.03 23.40
C ASN A 299 13.39 -5.59 24.35
N SER A 300 13.17 -4.28 24.50
CA SER A 300 12.09 -3.73 25.32
C SER A 300 10.71 -4.15 24.77
N TRP A 301 10.52 -4.06 23.47
CA TRP A 301 9.30 -4.52 22.80
C TRP A 301 9.09 -6.03 23.03
N GLN A 302 10.12 -6.85 22.82
CA GLN A 302 10.04 -8.29 23.03
C GLN A 302 9.70 -8.64 24.48
N HIS A 303 10.33 -7.97 25.44
CA HIS A 303 10.02 -8.15 26.87
C HIS A 303 8.55 -7.85 27.18
N THR A 304 7.98 -6.82 26.55
CA THR A 304 6.57 -6.47 26.70
C THR A 304 5.67 -7.59 26.16
N VAL A 305 6.02 -8.17 25.01
CA VAL A 305 5.31 -9.30 24.40
C VAL A 305 5.39 -10.55 25.28
N ASP A 306 6.59 -10.88 25.77
CA ASP A 306 6.84 -12.07 26.61
C ASP A 306 6.04 -12.00 27.91
N ASN A 307 5.94 -10.80 28.51
CA ASN A 307 5.15 -10.57 29.73
C ASN A 307 3.62 -10.53 29.50
N ASN A 308 3.19 -10.49 28.24
CA ASN A 308 1.77 -10.44 27.88
C ASN A 308 1.35 -11.62 26.99
N ASN A 309 1.73 -12.83 27.38
CA ASN A 309 1.33 -14.08 26.72
C ASN A 309 1.64 -14.13 25.21
N GLY A 310 2.77 -13.57 24.81
CA GLY A 310 3.24 -13.61 23.41
C GLY A 310 2.56 -12.63 22.46
N THR A 311 1.81 -11.66 22.99
CA THR A 311 1.14 -10.61 22.18
C THR A 311 1.39 -9.25 22.80
N HIS A 312 1.72 -8.24 22.00
CA HIS A 312 1.89 -6.88 22.52
C HIS A 312 0.53 -6.33 23.03
N PRO A 313 0.48 -5.64 24.19
CA PRO A 313 -0.79 -5.13 24.75
C PRO A 313 -1.58 -4.20 23.82
N SER A 314 -0.88 -3.43 22.98
CA SER A 314 -1.51 -2.54 21.99
C SER A 314 -2.21 -3.30 20.86
N VAL A 315 -1.99 -4.60 20.71
CA VAL A 315 -2.79 -5.46 19.83
C VAL A 315 -4.12 -5.73 20.53
N GLY A 316 -5.16 -5.00 20.16
CA GLY A 316 -6.49 -5.13 20.76
C GLY A 316 -7.02 -6.57 20.76
N GLU A 317 -7.96 -6.87 21.64
CA GLU A 317 -8.61 -8.18 21.68
C GLU A 317 -9.43 -8.42 20.41
N ALA A 318 -9.36 -9.64 19.88
CA ALA A 318 -10.24 -10.06 18.80
C ALA A 318 -11.60 -10.43 19.39
N ASN A 319 -12.57 -9.51 19.32
CA ASN A 319 -13.87 -9.62 19.96
C ASN A 319 -14.75 -10.79 19.45
N THR A 320 -14.33 -11.47 18.39
CA THR A 320 -15.04 -12.64 17.85
C THR A 320 -14.07 -13.77 17.53
N ARG A 321 -14.59 -15.01 17.54
CA ARG A 321 -13.82 -16.20 17.11
C ARG A 321 -13.31 -16.07 15.66
N LEU A 322 -14.09 -15.41 14.79
CA LEU A 322 -13.72 -15.19 13.40
C LEU A 322 -12.50 -14.25 13.30
N LEU A 323 -12.56 -13.10 13.95
CA LEU A 323 -11.45 -12.13 13.96
C LEU A 323 -10.18 -12.75 14.56
N ASN A 324 -10.31 -13.55 15.61
CA ASN A 324 -9.16 -14.26 16.17
C ASN A 324 -8.56 -15.27 15.19
N LYS A 325 -9.41 -16.02 14.48
CA LYS A 325 -8.95 -16.93 13.42
C LYS A 325 -8.24 -16.18 12.30
N MET A 326 -8.78 -15.05 11.86
CA MET A 326 -8.16 -14.20 10.85
C MET A 326 -6.77 -13.72 11.31
N ARG A 327 -6.67 -13.22 12.55
CA ARG A 327 -5.40 -12.79 13.14
C ARG A 327 -4.35 -13.91 13.15
N CYS A 328 -4.74 -15.10 13.60
CA CYS A 328 -3.83 -16.25 13.66
C CYS A 328 -3.35 -16.73 12.28
N SER A 329 -4.12 -16.47 11.23
CA SER A 329 -3.80 -16.86 9.85
C SER A 329 -3.24 -15.71 9.02
N ALA A 330 -3.25 -14.48 9.54
CA ALA A 330 -2.81 -13.31 8.80
C ALA A 330 -1.31 -13.35 8.52
N VAL A 331 -0.96 -12.97 7.30
CA VAL A 331 0.41 -12.81 6.82
C VAL A 331 0.71 -11.32 6.75
N SER A 332 1.94 -10.93 7.04
CA SER A 332 2.40 -9.55 6.99
C SER A 332 2.03 -8.84 5.68
N ALA A 333 1.81 -7.54 5.76
CA ALA A 333 1.63 -6.67 4.60
C ALA A 333 2.79 -6.77 3.58
N VAL A 334 4.00 -7.08 4.05
CA VAL A 334 5.18 -7.39 3.21
C VAL A 334 4.89 -8.47 2.18
N TYR A 335 4.04 -9.44 2.52
CA TYR A 335 3.69 -10.59 1.68
C TYR A 335 2.28 -10.53 1.10
N GLY A 336 1.63 -9.36 1.19
CA GLY A 336 0.32 -9.14 0.57
C GLY A 336 -0.88 -9.28 1.49
N ALA A 337 -0.69 -9.36 2.80
CA ALA A 337 -1.74 -9.41 3.82
C ALA A 337 -2.78 -10.54 3.64
N GLY A 338 -2.38 -11.64 3.02
CA GLY A 338 -3.23 -12.82 2.82
C GLY A 338 -3.44 -13.62 4.11
N MET A 339 -4.15 -14.75 4.00
CA MET A 339 -4.36 -15.69 5.10
C MET A 339 -3.76 -17.06 4.75
N HIS A 340 -2.87 -17.55 5.62
CA HIS A 340 -2.20 -18.82 5.43
C HIS A 340 -2.27 -19.71 6.68
N PRO A 341 -2.40 -21.03 6.52
CA PRO A 341 -2.18 -21.96 7.62
C PRO A 341 -0.66 -22.11 7.83
N GLY A 342 -0.09 -21.55 8.84
CA GLY A 342 1.36 -21.64 9.11
C GLY A 342 2.08 -20.30 9.04
N ARG A 343 1.54 -19.34 9.73
CA ARG A 343 2.07 -17.99 9.91
C ARG A 343 3.56 -17.95 10.28
N GLU A 344 4.03 -18.90 11.05
CA GLU A 344 5.41 -18.99 11.55
C GLU A 344 6.46 -19.08 10.42
N ILE A 345 6.09 -19.65 9.27
CA ILE A 345 6.96 -19.78 8.10
C ILE A 345 7.35 -18.39 7.53
N PHE A 346 6.51 -17.36 7.75
CA PHE A 346 6.67 -16.04 7.12
C PHE A 346 7.22 -14.96 8.06
N VAL A 347 7.31 -15.23 9.35
CA VAL A 347 7.70 -14.23 10.35
C VAL A 347 9.20 -14.23 10.61
N ASN A 348 9.91 -15.34 10.39
CA ASN A 348 11.28 -15.54 10.86
C ASN A 348 12.33 -15.86 9.79
N GLU A 349 11.98 -15.97 8.51
CA GLU A 349 12.98 -16.26 7.47
C GLU A 349 13.14 -15.10 6.49
N PRO A 350 14.37 -14.58 6.32
CA PRO A 350 14.70 -13.84 5.12
C PRO A 350 14.49 -14.74 3.92
N ARG A 351 13.77 -14.27 2.89
CA ARG A 351 13.55 -15.03 1.66
C ARG A 351 14.89 -15.55 1.11
N GLN A 352 15.17 -16.82 1.29
CA GLN A 352 16.11 -17.52 0.45
C GLN A 352 15.33 -17.96 -0.79
N GLY A 353 15.73 -17.45 -1.95
CA GLY A 353 15.12 -17.83 -3.22
C GLY A 353 15.32 -19.34 -3.46
N SER A 354 14.28 -20.12 -3.25
CA SER A 354 14.20 -21.50 -3.72
C SER A 354 12.73 -21.84 -4.01
N GLU A 355 12.50 -22.35 -5.20
CA GLU A 355 11.20 -22.81 -5.72
C GLU A 355 10.54 -23.93 -4.91
N SER A 356 11.08 -24.34 -3.75
CA SER A 356 10.75 -25.61 -3.09
C SER A 356 9.78 -25.55 -1.93
N ASP A 357 9.42 -24.38 -1.38
CA ASP A 357 8.87 -24.36 -0.01
C ASP A 357 7.34 -24.23 0.12
N PHE A 358 6.60 -24.12 -0.96
CA PHE A 358 5.16 -24.26 -0.92
C PHE A 358 4.68 -25.55 -1.59
N LYS A 359 4.81 -26.68 -0.88
CA LYS A 359 3.98 -27.86 -1.16
C LYS A 359 2.70 -27.74 -0.31
N PRO A 360 1.51 -27.58 -0.93
CA PRO A 360 0.27 -27.68 -0.18
C PRO A 360 0.26 -29.03 0.54
N SER A 361 0.11 -29.02 1.88
CA SER A 361 0.02 -30.26 2.63
C SER A 361 -1.22 -31.01 2.16
N ASN A 362 -1.04 -32.23 1.67
CA ASN A 362 -2.13 -33.13 1.25
C ASN A 362 -3.05 -33.59 2.41
N LYS A 363 -3.01 -32.93 3.57
CA LYS A 363 -3.76 -33.30 4.76
C LYS A 363 -5.25 -32.92 4.76
N PHE A 364 -5.74 -32.26 3.71
CA PHE A 364 -7.14 -31.87 3.57
C PHE A 364 -7.84 -32.55 2.38
N ARG A 365 -7.39 -33.74 1.97
CA ARG A 365 -8.15 -34.63 1.12
C ARG A 365 -8.52 -35.88 1.92
N SER A 366 -9.53 -35.81 2.71
CA SER A 366 -10.38 -36.93 3.15
C SER A 366 -11.69 -36.36 3.69
#